data_46407c586c0f1bde9ef20fb791945c93
#
_entry.id   46407c586c0f1bde9ef20fb791945c93
#
_cell.length_a   1.000
_cell.length_b   1.000
_cell.length_c   1.000
_cell.angle_alpha   90.00
_cell.angle_beta   90.00
_cell.angle_gamma   90.00
#
_symmetry.space_group_name_H-M   'P 1'
#
loop_
_entity.id
_entity.type
_entity.pdbx_description
1 polymer ?
#
loop_
_entity_poly.entity_id
_entity_poly.type
_entity_poly.pdbx_seq_one_letter_code
_entity_poly.pdbx_strand_id
1 'polypeptide(L)' 'MVKTVDDLQPGETAIIKKHSVSGTLGKHLREMGLINGIPVKLERRAPLGYPVEIKIQGFSLALRKEEAKAIELE' A
#
# COMPACT_ATOMS: atom_id res chain seq x y z
N MET A 1 -6.71 -17.14 -0.84
CA MET A 1 -6.88 -15.80 -1.40
C MET A 1 -5.83 -14.87 -0.83
N VAL A 2 -5.21 -14.04 -1.65
CA VAL A 2 -4.15 -13.14 -1.20
C VAL A 2 -4.78 -11.82 -0.78
N LYS A 3 -4.46 -11.34 0.43
CA LYS A 3 -4.91 -10.04 0.90
C LYS A 3 -3.94 -8.97 0.43
N THR A 4 -4.47 -7.88 -0.09
CA THR A 4 -3.67 -6.75 -0.57
C THR A 4 -4.10 -5.47 0.11
N VAL A 5 -3.34 -4.39 -0.13
CA VAL A 5 -3.71 -3.08 0.40
C VAL A 5 -5.11 -2.67 -0.05
N ASP A 6 -5.51 -3.10 -1.25
CA ASP A 6 -6.84 -2.79 -1.76
C ASP A 6 -7.97 -3.38 -0.91
N ASP A 7 -7.67 -4.40 -0.11
CA ASP A 7 -8.65 -5.06 0.76
C ASP A 7 -8.79 -4.40 2.12
N LEU A 8 -7.95 -3.43 2.43
CA LEU A 8 -7.99 -2.77 3.73
C LEU A 8 -9.14 -1.78 3.83
N GLN A 9 -9.68 -1.65 5.04
CA GLN A 9 -10.65 -0.62 5.36
C GLN A 9 -9.92 0.58 5.96
N PRO A 10 -10.50 1.80 5.84
CA PRO A 10 -9.89 2.98 6.47
C PRO A 10 -9.61 2.74 7.96
N GLY A 11 -8.41 3.05 8.37
CA GLY A 11 -7.96 2.86 9.74
C GLY A 11 -7.30 1.52 10.03
N GLU A 12 -7.42 0.56 9.12
CA GLU A 12 -6.78 -0.74 9.31
C GLU A 12 -5.29 -0.68 9.05
N THR A 13 -4.54 -1.44 9.84
CA THR A 13 -3.10 -1.62 9.68
C THR A 13 -2.80 -3.07 9.41
N ALA A 14 -1.83 -3.33 8.54
CA ALA A 14 -1.40 -4.69 8.23
C ALA A 14 0.09 -4.68 7.94
N ILE A 15 0.66 -5.89 7.85
CA ILE A 15 2.10 -6.04 7.60
C ILE A 15 2.30 -6.42 6.14
N ILE A 16 3.23 -5.76 5.47
CA ILE A 16 3.51 -6.03 4.08
C ILE A 16 4.26 -7.36 3.96
N LYS A 17 3.74 -8.23 3.10
CA LYS A 17 4.40 -9.49 2.76
C LYS A 17 5.37 -9.29 1.60
N LYS A 18 4.88 -8.66 0.53
CA LYS A 18 5.71 -8.33 -0.63
C LYS A 18 4.94 -7.36 -1.53
N HIS A 19 5.64 -6.73 -2.47
CA HIS A 19 4.96 -5.96 -3.49
C HIS A 19 5.56 -6.25 -4.87
N SER A 20 4.73 -6.10 -5.89
CA SER A 20 5.12 -6.25 -7.29
C SER A 20 4.87 -4.96 -8.06
N VAL A 21 4.91 -3.82 -7.37
CA VAL A 21 4.76 -2.53 -8.03
C VAL A 21 6.00 -2.26 -8.88
N SER A 22 5.76 -1.93 -10.16
CA SER A 22 6.83 -1.69 -11.12
C SER A 22 6.97 -0.20 -11.42
N GLY A 23 7.94 0.12 -12.28
CA GLY A 23 8.16 1.48 -12.74
C GLY A 23 8.72 2.40 -11.66
N THR A 24 8.50 3.69 -11.87
CA THR A 24 9.03 4.73 -10.99
C THR A 24 8.49 4.59 -9.56
N LEU A 25 7.22 4.28 -9.42
CA LEU A 25 6.64 4.13 -8.09
C LEU A 25 7.25 2.94 -7.36
N GLY A 26 7.41 1.81 -8.03
CA GLY A 26 8.02 0.63 -7.42
C GLY A 26 9.43 0.92 -6.92
N LYS A 27 10.22 1.62 -7.73
CA LYS A 27 11.55 2.03 -7.34
C LYS A 27 11.49 2.95 -6.13
N HIS A 28 10.59 3.91 -6.14
CA HIS A 28 10.43 4.87 -5.04
C HIS A 28 10.06 4.16 -3.74
N LEU A 29 9.14 3.21 -3.80
CA LEU A 29 8.73 2.44 -2.62
C LEU A 29 9.91 1.66 -2.04
N ARG A 30 10.70 1.03 -2.90
CA ARG A 30 11.88 0.28 -2.44
C ARG A 30 12.91 1.20 -1.80
N GLU A 31 13.10 2.38 -2.37
CA GLU A 31 14.05 3.36 -1.82
C GLU A 31 13.58 3.89 -0.46
N MET A 32 12.28 3.95 -0.25
CA MET A 32 11.71 4.39 1.02
C MET A 32 11.67 3.27 2.07
N GLY A 33 12.16 2.08 1.72
CA GLY A 33 12.21 0.97 2.65
C GLY A 33 10.93 0.16 2.74
N LEU A 34 10.10 0.20 1.70
CA LEU A 34 8.87 -0.59 1.66
C LEU A 34 9.22 -2.03 1.32
N ILE A 35 9.55 -2.79 2.34
CA ILE A 35 9.97 -4.18 2.21
C ILE A 35 9.10 -5.05 3.10
N ASN A 36 9.34 -6.36 3.03
CA ASN A 36 8.62 -7.34 3.86
C ASN A 36 8.72 -6.99 5.34
N GLY A 37 7.62 -7.14 6.05
CA GLY A 37 7.58 -6.92 7.49
C GLY A 37 7.28 -5.50 7.93
N ILE A 38 7.07 -4.58 6.99
CA ILE A 38 6.78 -3.17 7.30
C ILE A 38 5.27 -2.98 7.49
N PRO A 39 4.84 -2.31 8.56
CA PRO A 39 3.41 -2.02 8.73
C PRO A 39 2.94 -0.94 7.76
N VAL A 40 1.73 -1.13 7.25
CA VAL A 40 1.06 -0.17 6.39
C VAL A 40 -0.34 0.08 6.93
N LYS A 41 -0.76 1.32 6.93
CA LYS A 41 -2.11 1.70 7.36
C LYS A 41 -2.85 2.35 6.22
N LEU A 42 -4.09 1.92 5.98
CA LEU A 42 -4.93 2.62 5.02
C LEU A 42 -5.56 3.81 5.74
N GLU A 43 -5.18 5.03 5.32
CA GLU A 43 -5.70 6.25 5.95
C GLU A 43 -7.10 6.56 5.46
N ARG A 44 -7.29 6.56 4.14
CA ARG A 44 -8.60 6.86 3.57
C ARG A 44 -8.65 6.49 2.09
N ARG A 45 -9.88 6.44 1.58
CA ARG A 45 -10.14 6.26 0.15
C ARG A 45 -10.79 7.52 -0.40
N ALA A 46 -10.51 7.84 -1.65
CA ALA A 46 -11.23 8.91 -2.35
C ALA A 46 -12.71 8.53 -2.48
N PRO A 47 -13.62 9.51 -2.70
CA PRO A 47 -15.06 9.24 -2.79
C PRO A 47 -15.44 8.16 -3.81
N LEU A 48 -14.68 8.03 -4.90
CA LEU A 48 -14.93 7.01 -5.92
C LEU A 48 -14.15 5.72 -5.68
N GLY A 49 -13.47 5.60 -4.53
CA GLY A 49 -12.70 4.42 -4.17
C GLY A 49 -11.21 4.57 -4.35
N TYR A 50 -10.77 5.36 -5.32
CA TYR A 50 -9.35 5.55 -5.63
C TYR A 50 -9.07 7.00 -5.98
N PRO A 51 -7.85 7.47 -5.72
CA PRO A 51 -6.74 6.75 -5.11
C PRO A 51 -6.99 6.44 -3.64
N VAL A 52 -6.26 5.45 -3.11
CA VAL A 52 -6.26 5.18 -1.68
C VAL A 52 -5.02 5.83 -1.06
N GLU A 53 -5.18 6.40 0.11
CA GLU A 53 -4.03 6.98 0.83
C GLU A 53 -3.58 6.01 1.91
N ILE A 54 -2.29 5.70 1.89
CA ILE A 54 -1.70 4.83 2.89
C ILE A 54 -0.60 5.56 3.63
N LYS A 55 -0.31 5.08 4.83
CA LYS A 55 0.78 5.61 5.64
C LYS A 55 1.78 4.50 5.91
N ILE A 56 3.05 4.76 5.59
CA ILE A 56 4.14 3.82 5.76
C ILE A 56 5.32 4.58 6.33
N GLN A 57 5.87 4.13 7.47
CA GLN A 57 7.09 4.70 8.03
C GLN A 57 7.04 6.22 8.18
N GLY A 58 5.85 6.75 8.49
CA GLY A 58 5.70 8.19 8.62
C GLY A 58 5.44 8.94 7.32
N PHE A 59 5.47 8.25 6.18
CA PHE A 59 5.16 8.85 4.88
C PHE A 59 3.73 8.54 4.49
N SER A 60 3.12 9.49 3.75
CA SER A 60 1.80 9.26 3.17
C SER A 60 1.95 9.12 1.66
N LEU A 61 1.29 8.12 1.09
CA LEU A 61 1.33 7.85 -0.34
C LEU A 61 -0.09 7.65 -0.86
N ALA A 62 -0.34 8.15 -2.07
CA ALA A 62 -1.58 7.87 -2.78
C ALA A 62 -1.32 6.77 -3.80
N LEU A 63 -2.13 5.72 -3.77
CA LEU A 63 -1.96 4.58 -4.66
C LEU A 63 -3.17 4.42 -5.56
N ARG A 64 -2.90 4.13 -6.83
CA ARG A 64 -3.94 3.76 -7.77
C ARG A 64 -4.37 2.32 -7.50
N LYS A 65 -5.48 1.92 -8.10
CA LYS A 65 -6.04 0.58 -7.91
C LYS A 65 -5.01 -0.53 -8.17
N GLU A 66 -4.31 -0.46 -9.31
CA GLU A 66 -3.33 -1.47 -9.68
C GLU A 66 -2.18 -1.53 -8.69
N GLU A 67 -1.80 -0.38 -8.17
CA GLU A 67 -0.70 -0.29 -7.21
C GLU A 67 -1.11 -0.87 -5.86
N ALA A 68 -2.33 -0.56 -5.41
CA ALA A 68 -2.84 -1.09 -4.15
C ALA A 68 -2.96 -2.61 -4.20
N LYS A 69 -3.39 -3.16 -5.36
CA LYS A 69 -3.51 -4.60 -5.53
C LYS A 69 -2.18 -5.32 -5.64
N ALA A 70 -1.12 -4.58 -5.96
CA ALA A 70 0.21 -5.16 -6.11
C ALA A 70 0.99 -5.26 -4.80
N ILE A 71 0.44 -4.74 -3.70
CA ILE A 71 1.08 -4.82 -2.39
C ILE A 71 0.36 -5.89 -1.57
N GLU A 72 1.01 -7.04 -1.42
CA GLU A 72 0.43 -8.17 -0.71
C GLU A 72 0.71 -8.06 0.79
N LEU A 73 -0.27 -8.43 1.59
CA LEU A 73 -0.23 -8.34 3.04
C LEU A 73 -0.17 -9.73 3.67
N GLU A 74 0.40 -9.78 4.86
CA GLU A 74 0.39 -11.01 5.64
C GLU A 74 -1.00 -11.31 6.22
#